data_bf613b585cd063730e52654dcd91b350
#
_entry.id   bf613b585cd063730e52654dcd91b350
#
_cell.length_a   1.000
_cell.length_b   1.000
_cell.length_c   1.000
_cell.angle_alpha   90.00
_cell.angle_beta   90.00
_cell.angle_gamma   90.00
#
_symmetry.space_group_name_H-M   'P 1'
#
loop_
_entity.id
_entity.type
_entity.pdbx_description
1 polymer ?
#
loop_
_entity_poly.entity_id
_entity_poly.type
_entity_poly.pdbx_seq_one_letter_code
_entity_poly.pdbx_strand_id
1 'polypeptide(L)'
;MLAITQAMEDECCARAEQAALFAGFQQERFYRQSRERYRELARTARVAVIFADFGESSGPDASPLTVRIPADAPLRREWFMVCAAPDYPAFVSAWEFPGQASVTDSGRRFEVLWSVDPPAVRDAALICAQIAGALSPGLARLAGDLPDGVPPPASADLNRAVGLFNRMASYLDKRGGQ
;
A
#
# COMPACT_ATOMS: atom_id res chain seq x y z
N MET A 1 10.18 7.14 5.03
CA MET A 1 9.04 6.49 4.38
C MET A 1 9.10 6.59 2.88
N LEU A 2 9.24 7.76 2.27
CA LEU A 2 9.36 7.94 0.81
C LEU A 2 10.37 6.99 0.14
N ALA A 3 11.53 6.76 0.74
CA ALA A 3 12.55 5.91 0.14
C ALA A 3 12.13 4.42 0.00
N ILE A 4 11.40 3.87 0.98
CA ILE A 4 10.91 2.48 0.91
C ILE A 4 9.83 2.35 -0.16
N THR A 5 8.92 3.34 -0.26
CA THR A 5 7.90 3.32 -1.30
C THR A 5 8.49 3.44 -2.68
N GLN A 6 9.41 4.40 -2.88
CA GLN A 6 10.08 4.56 -4.16
C GLN A 6 10.81 3.29 -4.59
N ALA A 7 11.52 2.64 -3.65
CA ALA A 7 12.17 1.36 -3.93
C ALA A 7 11.15 0.28 -4.36
N MET A 8 10.00 0.18 -3.69
CA MET A 8 8.93 -0.76 -4.09
C MET A 8 8.31 -0.39 -5.43
N GLU A 9 8.08 0.90 -5.68
CA GLU A 9 7.55 1.38 -6.97
C GLU A 9 8.49 0.99 -8.12
N ASP A 10 9.79 1.15 -7.94
CA ASP A 10 10.78 0.88 -8.97
C ASP A 10 11.10 -0.61 -9.13
N GLU A 11 11.27 -1.33 -8.03
CA GLU A 11 11.71 -2.74 -8.07
C GLU A 11 10.55 -3.73 -8.21
N CYS A 12 9.39 -3.43 -7.65
CA CYS A 12 8.23 -4.32 -7.69
C CYS A 12 7.19 -3.82 -8.68
N CYS A 13 6.56 -2.69 -8.40
CA CYS A 13 5.38 -2.25 -9.18
C CYS A 13 5.69 -1.95 -10.65
N ALA A 14 6.86 -1.36 -10.96
CA ALA A 14 7.22 -1.02 -12.33
C ALA A 14 7.67 -2.23 -13.17
N ARG A 15 8.06 -3.35 -12.52
CA ARG A 15 8.50 -4.57 -13.18
C ARG A 15 7.43 -5.65 -13.25
N ALA A 16 6.47 -5.58 -12.33
CA ALA A 16 5.41 -6.58 -12.23
C ALA A 16 4.49 -6.57 -13.44
N GLU A 17 4.18 -7.76 -13.95
CA GLU A 17 3.19 -7.92 -15.00
C GLU A 17 1.80 -8.12 -14.39
N GLN A 18 0.81 -7.34 -14.88
CA GLN A 18 -0.59 -7.48 -14.46
C GLN A 18 -0.81 -7.43 -12.94
N ALA A 19 -0.02 -6.61 -12.22
CA ALA A 19 -0.15 -6.46 -10.78
C ALA A 19 -1.51 -5.85 -10.38
N ALA A 20 -2.06 -6.30 -9.24
CA ALA A 20 -3.06 -5.53 -8.52
C ALA A 20 -2.33 -4.60 -7.53
N LEU A 21 -2.43 -3.29 -7.77
CA LEU A 21 -1.76 -2.25 -6.99
C LEU A 21 -2.77 -1.56 -6.07
N PHE A 22 -2.45 -1.48 -4.79
CA PHE A 22 -3.23 -0.71 -3.81
C PHE A 22 -2.29 0.23 -3.06
N ALA A 23 -2.69 1.50 -2.91
CA ALA A 23 -1.90 2.46 -2.15
C ALA A 23 -2.78 3.37 -1.29
N GLY A 24 -2.39 3.57 -0.03
CA GLY A 24 -3.05 4.46 0.92
C GLY A 24 -2.18 5.67 1.24
N PHE A 25 -2.74 6.86 1.06
CA PHE A 25 -2.04 8.13 1.23
C PHE A 25 -2.52 8.96 2.41
N GLN A 26 -3.39 8.44 3.28
CA GLN A 26 -4.02 9.19 4.37
C GLN A 26 -4.78 10.44 3.89
N GLN A 27 -4.12 11.33 3.14
CA GLN A 27 -4.65 12.60 2.62
C GLN A 27 -4.36 12.76 1.11
N GLU A 28 -5.32 13.31 0.38
CA GLU A 28 -5.20 13.57 -1.06
C GLU A 28 -3.99 14.44 -1.42
N ARG A 29 -3.61 15.40 -0.54
CA ARG A 29 -2.45 16.28 -0.78
C ARG A 29 -1.14 15.51 -0.94
N PHE A 30 -0.99 14.35 -0.25
CA PHE A 30 0.19 13.49 -0.40
C PHE A 30 0.15 12.71 -1.71
N TYR A 31 -1.04 12.19 -2.08
CA TYR A 31 -1.22 11.55 -3.38
C TYR A 31 -0.93 12.48 -4.55
N ARG A 32 -1.33 13.75 -4.46
CA ARG A 32 -1.10 14.74 -5.54
C ARG A 32 0.36 14.86 -5.95
N GLN A 33 1.29 14.67 -5.01
CA GLN A 33 2.74 14.72 -5.27
C GLN A 33 3.23 13.51 -6.08
N SER A 34 2.55 12.36 -5.96
CA SER A 34 2.91 11.11 -6.65
C SER A 34 1.95 10.76 -7.79
N ARG A 35 1.01 11.64 -8.13
CA ARG A 35 -0.11 11.35 -9.04
C ARG A 35 0.36 10.83 -10.40
N GLU A 36 1.34 11.48 -11.01
CA GLU A 36 1.84 11.09 -12.33
C GLU A 36 2.51 9.72 -12.28
N ARG A 37 3.27 9.44 -11.21
CA ARG A 37 3.89 8.14 -11.00
C ARG A 37 2.83 7.02 -10.93
N TYR A 38 1.76 7.22 -10.17
CA TYR A 38 0.69 6.22 -10.07
C TYR A 38 -0.14 6.08 -11.35
N ARG A 39 -0.24 7.10 -12.17
CA ARG A 39 -0.81 6.99 -13.51
C ARG A 39 0.04 6.10 -14.41
N GLU A 40 1.36 6.25 -14.37
CA GLU A 40 2.28 5.38 -15.12
C GLU A 40 2.19 3.93 -14.66
N LEU A 41 2.22 3.67 -13.36
CA LEU A 41 2.08 2.33 -12.80
C LEU A 41 0.73 1.70 -13.17
N ALA A 42 -0.35 2.48 -13.18
CA ALA A 42 -1.68 2.01 -13.55
C ALA A 42 -1.81 1.57 -15.01
N ARG A 43 -0.93 2.02 -15.92
CA ARG A 43 -0.96 1.63 -17.34
C ARG A 43 -0.61 0.17 -17.58
N THR A 44 0.25 -0.42 -16.74
CA THR A 44 0.71 -1.80 -16.84
C THR A 44 0.07 -2.71 -15.81
N ALA A 45 -0.52 -2.13 -14.77
CA ALA A 45 -1.23 -2.86 -13.74
C ALA A 45 -2.56 -3.43 -14.28
N ARG A 46 -2.97 -4.57 -13.78
CA ARG A 46 -4.32 -5.13 -13.99
C ARG A 46 -5.38 -4.23 -13.37
N VAL A 47 -5.09 -3.71 -12.17
CA VAL A 47 -5.89 -2.72 -11.45
C VAL A 47 -4.98 -1.90 -10.55
N ALA A 48 -5.27 -0.60 -10.41
CA ALA A 48 -4.61 0.27 -9.45
C ALA A 48 -5.67 1.04 -8.66
N VAL A 49 -5.61 0.97 -7.33
CA VAL A 49 -6.58 1.58 -6.42
C VAL A 49 -5.85 2.46 -5.41
N ILE A 50 -6.24 3.70 -5.33
CA ILE A 50 -5.66 4.71 -4.43
C ILE A 50 -6.68 5.10 -3.37
N PHE A 51 -6.29 5.05 -2.12
CA PHE A 51 -7.09 5.43 -0.96
C PHE A 51 -6.57 6.73 -0.37
N ALA A 52 -7.44 7.72 -0.21
CA ALA A 52 -7.15 8.97 0.50
C ALA A 52 -8.45 9.67 0.92
N ASP A 53 -8.33 10.83 1.56
CA ASP A 53 -9.47 11.70 1.93
C ASP A 53 -10.05 12.46 0.74
N PHE A 54 -10.20 11.81 -0.40
CA PHE A 54 -10.81 12.42 -1.58
C PHE A 54 -12.19 13.00 -1.26
N GLY A 55 -12.60 14.05 -1.99
CA GLY A 55 -13.96 14.57 -1.91
C GLY A 55 -15.01 13.50 -2.23
N GLU A 56 -14.73 12.69 -3.26
CA GLU A 56 -15.55 11.55 -3.70
C GLU A 56 -14.66 10.44 -4.32
N SER A 57 -15.19 9.23 -4.39
CA SER A 57 -14.54 8.13 -5.11
C SER A 57 -14.72 8.31 -6.62
N SER A 58 -13.76 7.84 -7.40
CA SER A 58 -13.87 7.84 -8.87
C SER A 58 -14.91 6.84 -9.38
N GLY A 59 -15.35 7.03 -10.62
CA GLY A 59 -16.12 6.02 -11.33
C GLY A 59 -15.30 4.76 -11.64
N PRO A 60 -15.97 3.65 -12.00
CA PRO A 60 -15.33 2.35 -12.20
C PRO A 60 -14.36 2.29 -13.39
N ASP A 61 -14.47 3.23 -14.34
CA ASP A 61 -13.62 3.28 -15.54
C ASP A 61 -12.35 4.14 -15.34
N ALA A 62 -12.14 4.68 -14.15
CA ALA A 62 -10.95 5.50 -13.86
C ALA A 62 -9.69 4.64 -13.73
N SER A 63 -8.54 5.17 -14.14
CA SER A 63 -7.23 4.53 -13.98
C SER A 63 -6.17 5.58 -13.57
N PRO A 64 -5.63 5.46 -12.38
CA PRO A 64 -6.02 4.57 -11.27
C PRO A 64 -7.42 4.91 -10.72
N LEU A 65 -8.07 3.92 -10.09
CA LEU A 65 -9.27 4.10 -9.31
C LEU A 65 -8.94 4.87 -8.03
N THR A 66 -9.80 5.79 -7.60
CA THR A 66 -9.64 6.50 -6.32
C THR A 66 -10.81 6.18 -5.39
N VAL A 67 -10.50 5.86 -4.14
CA VAL A 67 -11.48 5.52 -3.11
C VAL A 67 -11.38 6.51 -1.96
N ARG A 68 -12.50 7.17 -1.67
CA ARG A 68 -12.62 8.10 -0.54
C ARG A 68 -12.60 7.34 0.78
N ILE A 69 -11.66 7.71 1.67
CA ILE A 69 -11.61 7.22 3.05
C ILE A 69 -12.45 8.16 3.95
N PRO A 70 -13.44 7.65 4.70
CA PRO A 70 -14.17 8.43 5.70
C PRO A 70 -13.24 9.03 6.76
N ALA A 71 -13.64 10.15 7.36
CA ALA A 71 -12.81 10.89 8.31
C ALA A 71 -12.50 10.09 9.60
N ASP A 72 -13.41 9.22 10.00
CA ASP A 72 -13.36 8.36 11.19
C ASP A 72 -12.73 6.97 10.92
N ALA A 73 -12.43 6.65 9.66
CA ALA A 73 -11.87 5.34 9.33
C ALA A 73 -10.43 5.18 9.86
N PRO A 74 -10.07 4.03 10.46
CA PRO A 74 -8.70 3.73 10.92
C PRO A 74 -7.65 3.90 9.83
N LEU A 75 -8.00 3.62 8.58
CA LEU A 75 -7.13 3.74 7.41
C LEU A 75 -6.59 5.17 7.19
N ARG A 76 -7.22 6.20 7.79
CA ARG A 76 -6.73 7.59 7.81
C ARG A 76 -5.40 7.76 8.54
N ARG A 77 -5.00 6.79 9.34
CA ARG A 77 -3.75 6.78 10.09
C ARG A 77 -2.73 5.82 9.49
N GLU A 78 -3.08 5.17 8.41
CA GLU A 78 -2.24 4.19 7.75
C GLU A 78 -1.77 4.70 6.39
N TRP A 79 -0.50 4.52 6.12
CA TRP A 79 0.09 4.70 4.81
C TRP A 79 0.59 3.35 4.33
N PHE A 80 0.20 2.91 3.16
CA PHE A 80 0.55 1.59 2.68
C PHE A 80 0.68 1.53 1.16
N MET A 81 1.39 0.49 0.70
CA MET A 81 1.43 0.06 -0.69
C MET A 81 1.42 -1.46 -0.74
N VAL A 82 0.62 -2.02 -1.64
CA VAL A 82 0.56 -3.45 -1.94
C VAL A 82 0.73 -3.64 -3.44
N CYS A 83 1.70 -4.45 -3.83
CA CYS A 83 1.91 -4.94 -5.19
C CYS A 83 1.63 -6.44 -5.19
N ALA A 84 0.41 -6.83 -5.54
CA ALA A 84 0.04 -8.25 -5.64
C ALA A 84 0.24 -8.71 -7.08
N ALA A 85 1.42 -9.27 -7.34
CA ALA A 85 1.82 -9.85 -8.61
C ALA A 85 2.47 -11.21 -8.39
N PRO A 86 2.35 -12.16 -9.35
CA PRO A 86 2.96 -13.49 -9.20
C PRO A 86 4.50 -13.45 -9.15
N ASP A 87 5.11 -12.51 -9.84
CA ASP A 87 6.55 -12.38 -10.05
C ASP A 87 7.23 -11.42 -9.04
N TYR A 88 6.54 -10.35 -8.61
CA TYR A 88 7.07 -9.34 -7.70
C TYR A 88 6.10 -9.00 -6.55
N PRO A 89 5.74 -10.00 -5.71
CA PRO A 89 4.87 -9.72 -4.58
C PRO A 89 5.58 -8.90 -3.52
N ALA A 90 4.98 -7.77 -3.11
CA ALA A 90 5.50 -6.95 -2.03
C ALA A 90 4.40 -6.12 -1.39
N PHE A 91 4.48 -5.90 -0.08
CA PHE A 91 3.71 -4.85 0.56
C PHE A 91 4.53 -4.14 1.64
N VAL A 92 4.17 -2.90 1.89
CA VAL A 92 4.57 -2.11 3.05
C VAL A 92 3.33 -1.47 3.65
N SER A 93 3.25 -1.48 4.98
CA SER A 93 2.26 -0.73 5.74
C SER A 93 2.97 0.05 6.84
N ALA A 94 2.53 1.29 7.05
CA ALA A 94 3.06 2.20 8.04
C ALA A 94 1.91 2.81 8.83
N TRP A 95 1.83 2.47 10.12
CA TRP A 95 0.82 2.96 11.04
C TRP A 95 1.34 4.16 11.82
N GLU A 96 0.62 5.27 11.74
CA GLU A 96 0.99 6.49 12.46
C GLU A 96 0.78 6.33 13.97
N PHE A 97 1.81 6.66 14.76
CA PHE A 97 1.67 6.68 16.21
C PHE A 97 0.59 7.67 16.68
N PRO A 98 -0.14 7.35 17.76
CA PRO A 98 -1.17 8.25 18.30
C PRO A 98 -0.57 9.57 18.82
N GLY A 99 -1.42 10.60 18.90
CA GLY A 99 -1.06 11.88 19.53
C GLY A 99 -0.23 12.84 18.66
N GLN A 100 -0.14 12.62 17.36
CA GLN A 100 0.70 13.41 16.45
C GLN A 100 -0.04 14.49 15.65
N ALA A 101 -1.28 14.85 16.02
CA ALA A 101 -2.08 15.82 15.26
C ALA A 101 -1.43 17.20 15.09
N SER A 102 -0.57 17.61 16.02
CA SER A 102 0.17 18.88 15.98
C SER A 102 1.59 18.76 15.44
N VAL A 103 2.03 17.55 15.08
CA VAL A 103 3.38 17.31 14.58
C VAL A 103 3.43 17.62 13.08
N THR A 104 4.47 18.31 12.63
CA THR A 104 4.69 18.57 11.20
C THR A 104 4.88 17.27 10.43
N ASP A 105 4.54 17.25 9.14
CA ASP A 105 4.61 16.03 8.32
C ASP A 105 6.01 15.37 8.35
N SER A 106 7.07 16.17 8.38
CA SER A 106 8.46 15.69 8.45
C SER A 106 8.84 15.08 9.81
N GLY A 107 8.14 15.46 10.88
CA GLY A 107 8.37 14.97 12.24
C GLY A 107 7.48 13.78 12.63
N ARG A 108 6.51 13.40 11.79
CA ARG A 108 5.57 12.32 12.10
C ARG A 108 6.28 10.96 12.13
N ARG A 109 5.92 10.17 13.12
CA ARG A 109 6.51 8.84 13.36
C ARG A 109 5.49 7.75 13.05
N PHE A 110 6.00 6.64 12.51
CA PHE A 110 5.21 5.50 12.07
C PHE A 110 5.84 4.20 12.53
N GLU A 111 5.02 3.23 12.86
CA GLU A 111 5.44 1.84 12.90
C GLU A 111 5.32 1.27 11.49
N VAL A 112 6.40 0.66 10.99
CA VAL A 112 6.47 0.17 9.61
C VAL A 112 6.65 -1.33 9.59
N LEU A 113 5.86 -2.00 8.78
CA LEU A 113 5.96 -3.43 8.45
C LEU A 113 6.01 -3.57 6.94
N TRP A 114 6.86 -4.48 6.44
CA TRP A 114 6.86 -4.86 5.04
C TRP A 114 7.10 -6.36 4.87
N SER A 115 6.65 -6.92 3.76
CA SER A 115 6.84 -8.32 3.42
C SER A 115 6.88 -8.53 1.91
N VAL A 116 7.59 -9.57 1.51
CA VAL A 116 7.60 -10.12 0.14
C VAL A 116 7.07 -11.56 0.11
N ASP A 117 6.46 -12.02 1.20
CA ASP A 117 5.83 -13.34 1.29
C ASP A 117 4.53 -13.36 0.48
N PRO A 118 4.43 -14.18 -0.60
CA PRO A 118 3.29 -14.12 -1.50
C PRO A 118 1.92 -14.34 -0.83
N PRO A 119 1.74 -15.29 0.12
CA PRO A 119 0.49 -15.40 0.87
C PRO A 119 0.13 -14.13 1.64
N ALA A 120 1.10 -13.53 2.35
CA ALA A 120 0.86 -12.31 3.13
C ALA A 120 0.51 -11.12 2.22
N VAL A 121 1.17 -11.00 1.06
CA VAL A 121 0.86 -9.96 0.07
C VAL A 121 -0.55 -10.16 -0.51
N ARG A 122 -0.93 -11.42 -0.80
CA ARG A 122 -2.28 -11.74 -1.26
C ARG A 122 -3.34 -11.36 -0.24
N ASP A 123 -3.12 -11.69 1.04
CA ASP A 123 -4.06 -11.35 2.12
C ASP A 123 -4.21 -9.82 2.24
N ALA A 124 -3.11 -9.07 2.18
CA ALA A 124 -3.14 -7.62 2.16
C ALA A 124 -3.93 -7.07 0.97
N ALA A 125 -3.75 -7.62 -0.22
CA ALA A 125 -4.49 -7.23 -1.42
C ALA A 125 -6.00 -7.52 -1.29
N LEU A 126 -6.37 -8.70 -0.75
CA LEU A 126 -7.77 -9.06 -0.50
C LEU A 126 -8.43 -8.09 0.48
N ILE A 127 -7.75 -7.73 1.57
CA ILE A 127 -8.23 -6.74 2.54
C ILE A 127 -8.44 -5.38 1.85
N CYS A 128 -7.48 -4.91 1.05
CA CYS A 128 -7.61 -3.67 0.30
C CYS A 128 -8.82 -3.70 -0.67
N ALA A 129 -9.00 -4.80 -1.40
CA ALA A 129 -10.12 -4.96 -2.33
C ALA A 129 -11.48 -4.99 -1.60
N GLN A 130 -11.55 -5.64 -0.44
CA GLN A 130 -12.75 -5.65 0.41
C GLN A 130 -13.09 -4.26 0.94
N ILE A 131 -12.09 -3.52 1.43
CA ILE A 131 -12.27 -2.13 1.87
C ILE A 131 -12.75 -1.25 0.71
N ALA A 132 -12.13 -1.38 -0.47
CA ALA A 132 -12.55 -0.64 -1.66
C ALA A 132 -14.02 -0.93 -2.01
N GLY A 133 -14.43 -2.19 -2.02
CA GLY A 133 -15.81 -2.60 -2.28
C GLY A 133 -16.80 -2.10 -1.23
N ALA A 134 -16.41 -2.07 0.05
CA ALA A 134 -17.24 -1.55 1.14
C ALA A 134 -17.43 -0.02 1.06
N LEU A 135 -16.36 0.71 0.68
CA LEU A 135 -16.39 2.17 0.57
C LEU A 135 -16.93 2.68 -0.78
N SER A 136 -16.87 1.85 -1.82
CA SER A 136 -17.34 2.17 -3.17
C SER A 136 -18.00 0.94 -3.79
N PRO A 137 -19.34 0.82 -3.74
CA PRO A 137 -20.07 -0.37 -4.21
C PRO A 137 -19.78 -0.77 -5.66
N GLY A 138 -19.44 0.19 -6.52
CA GLY A 138 -19.00 -0.07 -7.90
C GLY A 138 -17.73 -0.91 -8.01
N LEU A 139 -16.96 -1.01 -6.92
CA LEU A 139 -15.70 -1.76 -6.82
C LEU A 139 -15.83 -3.11 -6.08
N ALA A 140 -17.04 -3.55 -5.78
CA ALA A 140 -17.28 -4.79 -5.01
C ALA A 140 -16.70 -6.05 -5.67
N ARG A 141 -16.45 -6.03 -6.97
CA ARG A 141 -15.88 -7.15 -7.73
C ARG A 141 -14.35 -7.23 -7.67
N LEU A 142 -13.66 -6.22 -7.18
CA LEU A 142 -12.18 -6.18 -7.16
C LEU A 142 -11.54 -7.40 -6.47
N ALA A 143 -12.17 -7.95 -5.44
CA ALA A 143 -11.66 -9.15 -4.77
C ALA A 143 -11.63 -10.38 -5.70
N GLY A 144 -12.57 -10.49 -6.65
CA GLY A 144 -12.61 -11.53 -7.68
C GLY A 144 -11.64 -11.27 -8.85
N ASP A 145 -11.15 -10.05 -8.99
CA ASP A 145 -10.20 -9.67 -10.05
C ASP A 145 -8.73 -9.88 -9.64
N LEU A 146 -8.49 -10.28 -8.39
CA LEU A 146 -7.15 -10.64 -7.94
C LEU A 146 -6.70 -11.95 -8.60
N PRO A 147 -5.38 -12.15 -8.80
CA PRO A 147 -4.85 -13.40 -9.35
C PRO A 147 -5.36 -14.63 -8.61
N ASP A 148 -5.80 -15.65 -9.33
CA ASP A 148 -6.30 -16.90 -8.76
C ASP A 148 -5.22 -17.71 -8.06
N GLY A 149 -5.65 -18.55 -7.12
CA GLY A 149 -4.79 -19.47 -6.38
C GLY A 149 -4.14 -18.86 -5.14
N VAL A 150 -3.61 -19.72 -4.28
CA VAL A 150 -2.75 -19.32 -3.14
C VAL A 150 -1.31 -19.52 -3.59
N PRO A 151 -0.53 -18.43 -3.74
CA PRO A 151 0.86 -18.58 -4.17
C PRO A 151 1.67 -19.32 -3.08
N PRO A 152 2.74 -20.04 -3.46
CA PRO A 152 3.59 -20.72 -2.49
C PRO A 152 4.24 -19.66 -1.55
N PRO A 153 4.44 -19.99 -0.27
CA PRO A 153 5.09 -19.09 0.66
C PRO A 153 6.56 -18.87 0.27
N ALA A 154 7.09 -17.70 0.63
CA ALA A 154 8.51 -17.42 0.51
C ALA A 154 9.34 -18.42 1.35
N SER A 155 10.61 -18.62 0.97
CA SER A 155 11.50 -19.49 1.73
C SER A 155 11.67 -18.99 3.17
N ALA A 156 11.92 -19.92 4.10
CA ALA A 156 12.15 -19.58 5.50
C ALA A 156 13.34 -18.60 5.68
N ASP A 157 14.35 -18.69 4.82
CA ASP A 157 15.52 -17.79 4.87
C ASP A 157 15.17 -16.40 4.39
N LEU A 158 14.36 -16.26 3.35
CA LEU A 158 13.84 -14.96 2.91
C LEU A 158 12.97 -14.31 3.99
N ASN A 159 12.07 -15.06 4.61
CA ASN A 159 11.24 -14.56 5.70
C ASN A 159 12.07 -14.12 6.92
N ARG A 160 13.16 -14.84 7.25
CA ARG A 160 14.10 -14.43 8.30
C ARG A 160 14.83 -13.14 7.95
N ALA A 161 15.29 -13.00 6.69
CA ALA A 161 15.93 -11.77 6.22
C ALA A 161 14.98 -10.57 6.30
N VAL A 162 13.73 -10.71 5.83
CA VAL A 162 12.70 -9.67 5.94
C VAL A 162 12.43 -9.32 7.40
N GLY A 163 12.32 -10.31 8.29
CA GLY A 163 12.16 -10.10 9.74
C GLY A 163 13.33 -9.33 10.35
N LEU A 164 14.57 -9.63 9.94
CA LEU A 164 15.77 -8.90 10.36
C LEU A 164 15.72 -7.44 9.89
N PHE A 165 15.38 -7.18 8.63
CA PHE A 165 15.27 -5.82 8.10
C PHE A 165 14.16 -5.01 8.80
N ASN A 166 13.00 -5.60 9.05
CA ASN A 166 11.94 -4.95 9.83
C ASN A 166 12.42 -4.53 11.22
N ARG A 167 13.19 -5.41 11.90
CA ARG A 167 13.78 -5.10 13.21
C ARG A 167 14.84 -4.01 13.13
N MET A 168 15.69 -4.04 12.12
CA MET A 168 16.70 -3.00 11.90
C MET A 168 16.04 -1.64 11.65
N ALA A 169 15.01 -1.57 10.81
CA ALA A 169 14.24 -0.34 10.57
C ALA A 169 13.64 0.23 11.86
N SER A 170 13.05 -0.64 12.70
CA SER A 170 12.53 -0.27 14.02
C SER A 170 13.60 0.29 14.98
N TYR A 171 14.84 -0.22 14.92
CA TYR A 171 15.93 0.28 15.76
C TYR A 171 16.51 1.62 15.27
N LEU A 172 16.53 1.83 13.94
CA LEU A 172 16.97 3.12 13.37
C LEU A 172 16.01 4.25 13.75
N ASP A 173 14.70 3.99 13.74
CA ASP A 173 13.71 4.98 14.17
C ASP A 173 13.90 5.40 15.64
N LYS A 174 14.20 4.45 16.55
CA LYS A 174 14.46 4.73 17.96
C LYS A 174 15.71 5.59 18.22
N ARG A 175 16.72 5.54 17.34
CA ARG A 175 17.96 6.33 17.48
C ARG A 175 17.86 7.74 16.88
N GLY A 176 16.99 7.95 15.91
CA GLY A 176 16.74 9.27 15.29
C GLY A 176 15.92 10.22 16.17
N GLY A 177 15.44 9.78 17.32
CA GLY A 177 14.62 10.55 18.26
C GLY A 177 15.34 10.99 19.54
N GLN A 178 16.70 10.96 19.58
CA GLN A 178 17.51 11.51 20.66
C GLN A 178 18.14 12.83 20.26
#